data_ad4bd8e3f31e1fffce49a52a5e4cd87f
#
_entry.id   ad4bd8e3f31e1fffce49a52a5e4cd87f
#
_cell.length_a   1.000
_cell.length_b   1.000
_cell.length_c   1.000
_cell.angle_alpha   90.00
_cell.angle_beta   90.00
_cell.angle_gamma   90.00
#
_symmetry.space_group_name_H-M   'P 1'
#
loop_
_entity.id
_entity.type
_entity.pdbx_description
1 polymer ?
#
loop_
_entity_poly.entity_id
_entity_poly.type
_entity_poly.pdbx_seq_one_letter_code
_entity_poly.pdbx_strand_id
1 'polypeptide(L)'
;MIPNSEDIISVKGMTVTRARIKGKKYMGAIVVKPIPGVHFNVAVMDFQSLYPSIIKVYNLGYQTVRCPHEECRDNIVPETTHWICKKHRALESALIGSLRDLRVKWYKPKAKDKTLSSEQRNWYNVIQSALKVILNASYGVFGAEIFDLYCPPAAEATAAIGRSIITQTIDKARKLGIEVIYGDTDSLFLKNPTPEQIKMLSEWAERALGMELEVDKYYRYAVLSSRKKNYLGVLEDGSVDVKGLTGKKRHIPLFIKRYFDKIEDILSHVKTPAEFEAAKREIERTIRECYMKLKNREWGDINDLAFEVVLGKMPEAYDKTTPQHVKAAFLLRAKGIEIKAGDTIRFVKVVKEPFVKPVQLATPKEIDVDKYVSYLRSTFDQILDALNLEFDEIIGLTRLEQFM
;
A
#
# COMPACT_ATOMS: atom_id res chain seq x y z
N MET A 1 -24.57 -3.14 -27.65
CA MET A 1 -25.07 -3.01 -26.28
C MET A 1 -24.25 -3.98 -25.42
N ILE A 2 -23.57 -3.54 -24.40
CA ILE A 2 -22.89 -4.44 -23.46
C ILE A 2 -24.00 -4.99 -22.56
N PRO A 3 -24.21 -6.33 -22.49
CA PRO A 3 -25.24 -6.89 -21.58
C PRO A 3 -24.89 -6.49 -20.14
N ASN A 4 -25.91 -6.22 -19.34
CA ASN A 4 -25.64 -5.95 -17.92
C ASN A 4 -25.15 -7.24 -17.22
N SER A 5 -24.55 -7.10 -16.04
CA SER A 5 -23.96 -8.22 -15.33
C SER A 5 -25.00 -9.27 -14.90
N GLU A 6 -26.24 -8.87 -14.67
CA GLU A 6 -27.34 -9.78 -14.30
C GLU A 6 -27.77 -10.64 -15.48
N ASP A 7 -27.87 -10.08 -16.68
CA ASP A 7 -28.19 -10.82 -17.90
C ASP A 7 -27.12 -11.86 -18.23
N ILE A 8 -25.84 -11.49 -18.14
CA ILE A 8 -24.73 -12.43 -18.37
C ILE A 8 -24.73 -13.55 -17.35
N ILE A 9 -25.04 -13.25 -16.10
CA ILE A 9 -25.05 -14.21 -15.02
C ILE A 9 -26.24 -15.14 -15.11
N SER A 10 -27.43 -14.63 -15.47
CA SER A 10 -28.64 -15.44 -15.67
C SER A 10 -28.50 -16.40 -16.86
N VAL A 11 -27.90 -15.94 -17.97
CA VAL A 11 -27.61 -16.77 -19.16
C VAL A 11 -26.68 -17.94 -18.83
N LYS A 12 -25.77 -17.79 -17.88
CA LYS A 12 -24.86 -18.87 -17.44
C LYS A 12 -25.44 -19.78 -16.37
N GLY A 13 -26.66 -19.58 -15.92
CA GLY A 13 -27.29 -20.38 -14.86
C GLY A 13 -26.57 -20.31 -13.51
N MET A 14 -25.86 -19.19 -13.26
CA MET A 14 -25.07 -19.02 -12.05
C MET A 14 -25.90 -18.38 -10.93
N THR A 15 -25.92 -19.04 -9.78
CA THR A 15 -26.35 -18.38 -8.54
C THR A 15 -25.27 -17.42 -8.11
N VAL A 16 -25.43 -16.13 -8.41
CA VAL A 16 -24.47 -15.12 -8.02
C VAL A 16 -24.53 -14.92 -6.53
N THR A 17 -23.45 -15.26 -5.88
CA THR A 17 -23.22 -14.79 -4.52
C THR A 17 -22.70 -13.36 -4.61
N ARG A 18 -23.55 -12.39 -4.27
CA ARG A 18 -23.19 -10.96 -4.26
C ARG A 18 -21.95 -10.72 -3.41
N ALA A 19 -20.85 -10.28 -4.01
CA ALA A 19 -19.64 -9.88 -3.31
C ALA A 19 -19.89 -8.50 -2.68
N ARG A 20 -20.20 -8.46 -1.39
CA ARG A 20 -20.28 -7.19 -0.66
C ARG A 20 -18.88 -6.68 -0.34
N ILE A 21 -18.62 -5.36 -0.49
CA ILE A 21 -17.31 -4.74 -0.22
C ILE A 21 -16.80 -5.05 1.21
N LYS A 22 -17.68 -5.18 2.20
CA LYS A 22 -17.38 -5.61 3.57
C LYS A 22 -17.62 -7.09 3.87
N GLY A 23 -18.08 -7.85 2.90
CA GLY A 23 -18.36 -9.28 3.01
C GLY A 23 -17.94 -10.02 1.75
N LYS A 24 -16.68 -9.81 1.30
CA LYS A 24 -16.13 -10.55 0.17
C LYS A 24 -16.33 -12.04 0.39
N LYS A 25 -17.11 -12.68 -0.46
CA LYS A 25 -17.33 -14.11 -0.44
C LYS A 25 -16.22 -14.91 -1.14
N TYR A 26 -15.19 -14.24 -1.65
CA TYR A 26 -13.99 -14.85 -2.21
C TYR A 26 -12.72 -14.23 -1.62
N MET A 27 -11.63 -15.00 -1.62
CA MET A 27 -10.33 -14.56 -1.10
C MET A 27 -9.67 -13.59 -2.08
N GLY A 28 -9.13 -12.48 -1.57
CA GLY A 28 -8.32 -11.53 -2.33
C GLY A 28 -6.88 -12.00 -2.57
N ALA A 29 -5.98 -11.04 -2.81
CA ALA A 29 -4.55 -11.30 -2.98
C ALA A 29 -3.90 -11.90 -1.73
N ILE A 30 -2.82 -12.65 -1.95
CA ILE A 30 -1.94 -13.10 -0.87
C ILE A 30 -0.97 -11.96 -0.49
N VAL A 31 -0.71 -11.82 0.80
CA VAL A 31 0.39 -11.01 1.32
C VAL A 31 1.24 -11.92 2.21
N VAL A 32 2.47 -12.15 1.79
CA VAL A 32 3.43 -12.95 2.55
C VAL A 32 3.76 -12.22 3.85
N LYS A 33 3.77 -12.94 4.97
CA LYS A 33 4.13 -12.33 6.25
C LYS A 33 5.59 -11.86 6.18
N PRO A 34 5.90 -10.59 6.52
CA PRO A 34 7.27 -10.12 6.54
C PRO A 34 8.07 -10.85 7.63
N ILE A 35 9.36 -11.06 7.36
CA ILE A 35 10.33 -11.43 8.38
C ILE A 35 10.81 -10.10 8.99
N PRO A 36 10.42 -9.79 10.25
CA PRO A 36 10.76 -8.51 10.85
C PRO A 36 12.28 -8.34 11.00
N GLY A 37 12.74 -7.10 10.94
CA GLY A 37 14.16 -6.78 11.12
C GLY A 37 14.74 -5.97 9.97
N VAL A 38 16.06 -5.87 9.98
CA VAL A 38 16.85 -5.15 8.98
C VAL A 38 17.52 -6.15 8.05
N HIS A 39 17.26 -6.02 6.77
CA HIS A 39 17.75 -6.91 5.74
C HIS A 39 18.58 -6.11 4.74
N PHE A 40 19.88 -6.38 4.66
CA PHE A 40 20.78 -5.78 3.67
C PHE A 40 20.67 -6.48 2.31
N ASN A 41 21.00 -5.75 1.24
CA ASN A 41 21.04 -6.23 -0.15
C ASN A 41 19.71 -6.88 -0.59
N VAL A 42 18.63 -6.10 -0.61
CA VAL A 42 17.31 -6.59 -0.96
C VAL A 42 16.95 -6.17 -2.38
N ALA A 43 16.67 -7.16 -3.24
CA ALA A 43 16.04 -6.92 -4.54
C ALA A 43 14.52 -7.04 -4.41
N VAL A 44 13.79 -6.05 -4.91
CA VAL A 44 12.33 -6.10 -5.02
C VAL A 44 11.98 -6.44 -6.46
N MET A 45 11.39 -7.61 -6.66
CA MET A 45 10.88 -8.03 -7.96
C MET A 45 9.37 -7.84 -8.02
N ASP A 46 8.86 -7.33 -9.14
CA ASP A 46 7.45 -7.00 -9.34
C ASP A 46 6.93 -7.57 -10.65
N PHE A 47 5.72 -8.12 -10.62
CA PHE A 47 5.02 -8.55 -11.83
C PHE A 47 4.45 -7.36 -12.61
N GLN A 48 4.81 -7.25 -13.89
CA GLN A 48 4.34 -6.17 -14.74
C GLN A 48 2.82 -6.23 -14.94
N SER A 49 2.09 -5.35 -14.21
CA SER A 49 0.62 -5.28 -14.26
C SER A 49 -0.04 -6.65 -14.00
N LEU A 50 0.20 -7.26 -12.85
CA LEU A 50 -0.17 -8.66 -12.55
C LEU A 50 -1.61 -9.00 -12.96
N TYR A 51 -2.63 -8.35 -12.43
CA TYR A 51 -4.02 -8.71 -12.73
C TYR A 51 -4.42 -8.51 -14.18
N PRO A 52 -4.07 -7.41 -14.88
CA PRO A 52 -4.25 -7.30 -16.32
C PRO A 52 -3.54 -8.40 -17.13
N SER A 53 -2.34 -8.80 -16.69
CA SER A 53 -1.59 -9.90 -17.32
C SER A 53 -2.29 -11.24 -17.12
N ILE A 54 -2.81 -11.50 -15.92
CA ILE A 54 -3.64 -12.69 -15.62
C ILE A 54 -4.88 -12.73 -16.51
N ILE A 55 -5.63 -11.64 -16.60
CA ILE A 55 -6.83 -11.54 -17.45
C ILE A 55 -6.46 -11.85 -18.91
N LYS A 56 -5.33 -11.33 -19.38
CA LYS A 56 -4.83 -11.58 -20.75
C LYS A 56 -4.41 -13.03 -20.97
N VAL A 57 -3.51 -13.55 -20.13
CA VAL A 57 -2.84 -14.85 -20.33
C VAL A 57 -3.78 -16.01 -20.09
N TYR A 58 -4.58 -15.92 -19.02
CA TYR A 58 -5.54 -16.96 -18.63
C TYR A 58 -6.92 -16.78 -19.27
N ASN A 59 -7.06 -15.85 -20.22
CA ASN A 59 -8.29 -15.67 -20.99
C ASN A 59 -9.55 -15.44 -20.14
N LEU A 60 -9.46 -14.55 -19.14
CA LEU A 60 -10.56 -14.28 -18.23
C LEU A 60 -11.52 -13.23 -18.77
N GLY A 61 -12.80 -13.55 -18.74
CA GLY A 61 -13.92 -12.68 -19.11
C GLY A 61 -15.26 -13.37 -18.99
N TYR A 62 -16.34 -12.63 -19.30
CA TYR A 62 -17.70 -13.10 -19.15
C TYR A 62 -18.03 -14.38 -19.93
N GLN A 63 -17.48 -14.51 -21.15
CA GLN A 63 -17.79 -15.66 -22.01
C GLN A 63 -16.93 -16.88 -21.71
N THR A 64 -15.84 -16.72 -20.97
CA THR A 64 -14.80 -17.75 -20.83
C THR A 64 -14.75 -18.37 -19.45
N VAL A 65 -15.02 -17.63 -18.38
CA VAL A 65 -15.14 -18.20 -17.05
C VAL A 65 -16.46 -18.93 -16.91
N ARG A 66 -16.44 -20.23 -16.57
CA ARG A 66 -17.59 -21.13 -16.53
C ARG A 66 -18.35 -21.21 -17.86
N CYS A 67 -17.63 -21.29 -18.97
CA CYS A 67 -18.23 -21.48 -20.28
C CYS A 67 -19.10 -22.77 -20.34
N PRO A 68 -20.06 -22.89 -21.29
CA PRO A 68 -20.96 -24.04 -21.37
C PRO A 68 -20.31 -25.31 -21.91
N HIS A 69 -19.09 -25.26 -22.42
CA HIS A 69 -18.42 -26.38 -23.08
C HIS A 69 -17.94 -27.42 -22.04
N GLU A 70 -18.35 -28.68 -22.18
CA GLU A 70 -17.97 -29.75 -21.27
C GLU A 70 -16.46 -30.03 -21.28
N GLU A 71 -15.84 -30.03 -22.47
CA GLU A 71 -14.41 -30.22 -22.66
C GLU A 71 -13.52 -29.12 -22.08
N CYS A 72 -14.09 -28.04 -21.56
CA CYS A 72 -13.36 -27.00 -20.88
C CYS A 72 -13.33 -27.16 -19.35
N ARG A 73 -14.15 -28.08 -18.81
CA ARG A 73 -14.35 -28.25 -17.36
C ARG A 73 -13.10 -28.75 -16.64
N ASP A 74 -12.17 -29.37 -17.33
CA ASP A 74 -10.86 -29.80 -16.80
C ASP A 74 -9.86 -28.64 -16.63
N ASN A 75 -10.09 -27.50 -17.30
CA ASN A 75 -9.25 -26.31 -17.19
C ASN A 75 -9.63 -25.47 -15.96
N ILE A 76 -9.42 -26.07 -14.77
CA ILE A 76 -9.89 -25.54 -13.49
C ILE A 76 -8.98 -24.41 -13.00
N VAL A 77 -9.58 -23.34 -12.49
CA VAL A 77 -8.90 -22.26 -11.79
C VAL A 77 -8.46 -22.76 -10.40
N PRO A 78 -7.19 -22.63 -10.03
CA PRO A 78 -6.69 -23.04 -8.72
C PRO A 78 -7.57 -22.55 -7.57
N GLU A 79 -7.74 -23.35 -6.53
CA GLU A 79 -8.49 -23.03 -5.31
C GLU A 79 -9.97 -22.67 -5.53
N THR A 80 -10.54 -22.93 -6.70
CA THR A 80 -11.94 -22.62 -7.02
C THR A 80 -12.63 -23.79 -7.71
N THR A 81 -13.94 -23.65 -7.92
CA THR A 81 -14.74 -24.58 -8.77
C THR A 81 -14.95 -24.01 -10.18
N HIS A 82 -14.24 -22.94 -10.54
CA HIS A 82 -14.36 -22.31 -11.84
C HIS A 82 -13.45 -22.99 -12.86
N TRP A 83 -13.87 -22.99 -14.10
CA TRP A 83 -13.07 -23.41 -15.25
C TRP A 83 -13.04 -22.31 -16.32
N ILE A 84 -12.06 -22.36 -17.19
CA ILE A 84 -11.82 -21.35 -18.24
C ILE A 84 -11.93 -21.99 -19.61
N CYS A 85 -12.61 -21.31 -20.51
CA CYS A 85 -12.82 -21.73 -21.89
C CYS A 85 -11.50 -21.91 -22.65
N LYS A 86 -11.37 -23.06 -23.33
CA LYS A 86 -10.25 -23.37 -24.24
C LYS A 86 -10.58 -23.02 -25.70
N LYS A 87 -11.87 -22.80 -26.04
CA LYS A 87 -12.32 -22.63 -27.43
C LYS A 87 -12.39 -21.18 -27.89
N HIS A 88 -12.79 -20.29 -27.01
CA HIS A 88 -13.04 -18.88 -27.35
C HIS A 88 -12.18 -17.96 -26.54
N ARG A 89 -11.85 -16.80 -27.09
CA ARG A 89 -11.18 -15.72 -26.38
C ARG A 89 -12.21 -14.71 -25.87
N ALA A 90 -12.09 -14.31 -24.63
CA ALA A 90 -12.91 -13.25 -24.05
C ALA A 90 -12.58 -11.90 -24.65
N LEU A 91 -13.60 -11.07 -24.88
CA LEU A 91 -13.43 -9.69 -25.31
C LEU A 91 -12.60 -8.90 -24.30
N GLU A 92 -12.88 -9.07 -23.02
CA GLU A 92 -12.17 -8.40 -21.91
C GLU A 92 -10.69 -8.81 -21.87
N SER A 93 -10.40 -10.10 -22.07
CA SER A 93 -9.02 -10.59 -22.17
C SER A 93 -8.27 -9.95 -23.36
N ALA A 94 -8.91 -9.81 -24.50
CA ALA A 94 -8.31 -9.18 -25.67
C ALA A 94 -8.11 -7.67 -25.44
N LEU A 95 -9.12 -6.96 -24.95
CA LEU A 95 -9.08 -5.51 -24.73
C LEU A 95 -8.05 -5.12 -23.65
N ILE A 96 -8.18 -5.71 -22.45
CA ILE A 96 -7.29 -5.43 -21.33
C ILE A 96 -5.85 -5.85 -21.67
N GLY A 97 -5.69 -6.99 -22.37
CA GLY A 97 -4.40 -7.44 -22.87
C GLY A 97 -3.75 -6.47 -23.84
N SER A 98 -4.50 -5.92 -24.78
CA SER A 98 -4.00 -4.93 -25.74
C SER A 98 -3.60 -3.62 -25.07
N LEU A 99 -4.43 -3.10 -24.16
CA LEU A 99 -4.12 -1.89 -23.39
C LEU A 99 -2.89 -2.10 -22.48
N ARG A 100 -2.76 -3.29 -21.87
CA ARG A 100 -1.60 -3.65 -21.06
C ARG A 100 -0.33 -3.67 -21.92
N ASP A 101 -0.35 -4.32 -23.08
CA ASP A 101 0.80 -4.40 -23.97
C ASP A 101 1.18 -3.02 -24.51
N LEU A 102 0.21 -2.22 -24.91
CA LEU A 102 0.44 -0.84 -25.33
C LEU A 102 1.13 -0.02 -24.23
N ARG A 103 0.69 -0.17 -22.96
CA ARG A 103 1.33 0.49 -21.84
C ARG A 103 2.75 -0.02 -21.60
N VAL A 104 2.92 -1.34 -21.47
CA VAL A 104 4.19 -1.94 -20.98
C VAL A 104 5.25 -1.97 -22.09
N LYS A 105 4.85 -2.34 -23.32
CA LYS A 105 5.80 -2.53 -24.45
C LYS A 105 6.05 -1.26 -25.24
N TRP A 106 5.18 -0.25 -25.14
CA TRP A 106 5.28 0.95 -25.97
C TRP A 106 5.48 2.22 -25.13
N TYR A 107 4.49 2.61 -24.33
CA TYR A 107 4.51 3.90 -23.64
C TYR A 107 5.48 3.98 -22.46
N LYS A 108 5.56 2.93 -21.62
CA LYS A 108 6.47 2.90 -20.48
C LYS A 108 7.96 2.97 -20.86
N PRO A 109 8.46 2.25 -21.88
CA PRO A 109 9.82 2.41 -22.38
C PRO A 109 10.10 3.81 -22.93
N LYS A 110 9.19 4.36 -23.75
CA LYS A 110 9.34 5.73 -24.31
C LYS A 110 9.36 6.82 -23.24
N ALA A 111 8.60 6.67 -22.16
CA ALA A 111 8.65 7.58 -21.02
C ALA A 111 10.00 7.60 -20.30
N LYS A 112 10.80 6.54 -20.45
CA LYS A 112 12.14 6.40 -19.85
C LYS A 112 13.28 6.65 -20.87
N ASP A 113 12.98 6.82 -22.14
CA ASP A 113 13.96 6.95 -23.21
C ASP A 113 14.67 8.32 -23.14
N LYS A 114 15.94 8.31 -22.76
CA LYS A 114 16.76 9.52 -22.62
C LYS A 114 17.10 10.18 -23.97
N THR A 115 16.87 9.53 -25.10
CA THR A 115 17.08 10.11 -26.45
C THR A 115 15.96 11.07 -26.82
N LEU A 116 14.80 10.97 -26.16
CA LEU A 116 13.65 11.85 -26.37
C LEU A 116 13.76 13.12 -25.51
N SER A 117 13.10 14.22 -25.98
CA SER A 117 13.01 15.43 -25.21
C SER A 117 12.27 15.23 -23.88
N SER A 118 12.49 16.10 -22.90
CA SER A 118 11.78 16.05 -21.61
C SER A 118 10.26 16.15 -21.78
N GLU A 119 9.80 16.95 -22.72
CA GLU A 119 8.39 17.15 -23.04
C GLU A 119 7.78 15.87 -23.62
N GLN A 120 8.44 15.23 -24.58
CA GLN A 120 8.02 13.95 -25.16
C GLN A 120 7.97 12.83 -24.10
N ARG A 121 8.99 12.73 -23.24
CA ARG A 121 8.97 11.76 -22.14
C ARG A 121 7.81 12.01 -21.17
N ASN A 122 7.55 13.26 -20.84
CA ASN A 122 6.42 13.62 -19.97
C ASN A 122 5.08 13.25 -20.63
N TRP A 123 4.90 13.52 -21.91
CA TRP A 123 3.72 13.10 -22.66
C TRP A 123 3.49 11.58 -22.59
N TYR A 124 4.51 10.78 -22.87
CA TYR A 124 4.41 9.32 -22.77
C TYR A 124 4.17 8.84 -21.33
N ASN A 125 4.73 9.54 -20.35
CA ASN A 125 4.50 9.25 -18.93
C ASN A 125 3.05 9.51 -18.50
N VAL A 126 2.44 10.57 -18.98
CA VAL A 126 1.00 10.86 -18.74
C VAL A 126 0.13 9.75 -19.32
N ILE A 127 0.37 9.35 -20.58
CA ILE A 127 -0.42 8.29 -21.23
C ILE A 127 -0.25 6.96 -20.48
N GLN A 128 0.98 6.52 -20.21
CA GLN A 128 1.20 5.25 -19.51
C GLN A 128 0.61 5.26 -18.09
N SER A 129 0.57 6.41 -17.44
CA SER A 129 -0.05 6.57 -16.13
C SER A 129 -1.58 6.50 -16.19
N ALA A 130 -2.20 7.10 -17.20
CA ALA A 130 -3.63 6.98 -17.44
C ALA A 130 -4.03 5.53 -17.74
N LEU A 131 -3.28 4.84 -18.62
CA LEU A 131 -3.48 3.41 -18.88
C LEU A 131 -3.32 2.56 -17.62
N LYS A 132 -2.36 2.89 -16.73
CA LYS A 132 -2.19 2.19 -15.45
C LYS A 132 -3.45 2.28 -14.59
N VAL A 133 -4.12 3.43 -14.55
CA VAL A 133 -5.36 3.61 -13.78
C VAL A 133 -6.47 2.71 -14.33
N ILE A 134 -6.69 2.72 -15.65
CA ILE A 134 -7.69 1.89 -16.32
C ILE A 134 -7.44 0.39 -16.06
N LEU A 135 -6.20 -0.03 -16.25
CA LEU A 135 -5.79 -1.43 -16.07
C LEU A 135 -5.93 -1.88 -14.62
N ASN A 136 -5.56 -1.05 -13.64
CA ASN A 136 -5.71 -1.39 -12.24
C ASN A 136 -7.19 -1.43 -11.80
N ALA A 137 -8.06 -0.62 -12.43
CA ALA A 137 -9.49 -0.62 -12.18
C ALA A 137 -10.21 -1.86 -12.75
N SER A 138 -9.68 -2.49 -13.80
CA SER A 138 -10.34 -3.59 -14.53
C SER A 138 -10.76 -4.76 -13.63
N TYR A 139 -9.89 -5.19 -12.72
CA TYR A 139 -10.21 -6.22 -11.73
C TYR A 139 -11.29 -5.75 -10.75
N GLY A 140 -11.22 -4.48 -10.30
CA GLY A 140 -12.20 -3.89 -9.39
C GLY A 140 -13.60 -3.82 -9.99
N VAL A 141 -13.70 -3.57 -11.28
CA VAL A 141 -14.96 -3.56 -12.04
C VAL A 141 -15.63 -4.93 -12.02
N PHE A 142 -14.90 -6.03 -12.21
CA PHE A 142 -15.47 -7.37 -12.08
C PHE A 142 -15.95 -7.71 -10.66
N GLY A 143 -15.33 -7.14 -9.64
CA GLY A 143 -15.59 -7.48 -8.24
C GLY A 143 -16.54 -6.55 -7.49
N ALA A 144 -17.03 -5.47 -8.10
CA ALA A 144 -17.86 -4.46 -7.42
C ALA A 144 -19.27 -4.39 -8.01
N GLU A 145 -20.27 -4.66 -7.17
CA GLU A 145 -21.71 -4.75 -7.51
C GLU A 145 -22.31 -3.48 -8.14
N ILE A 146 -21.65 -2.32 -7.92
CA ILE A 146 -22.10 -1.03 -8.47
C ILE A 146 -21.81 -0.83 -9.97
N PHE A 147 -21.02 -1.72 -10.57
CA PHE A 147 -20.65 -1.62 -11.98
C PHE A 147 -21.46 -2.59 -12.84
N ASP A 148 -21.90 -2.15 -14.02
CA ASP A 148 -22.60 -2.97 -15.00
C ASP A 148 -21.80 -4.18 -15.50
N LEU A 149 -20.48 -4.11 -15.35
CA LEU A 149 -19.55 -5.19 -15.70
C LEU A 149 -19.21 -6.09 -14.49
N TYR A 150 -20.09 -6.18 -13.51
CA TYR A 150 -19.91 -7.03 -12.33
C TYR A 150 -19.94 -8.51 -12.69
N CYS A 151 -18.83 -9.22 -12.46
CA CYS A 151 -18.68 -10.66 -12.73
C CYS A 151 -17.84 -11.33 -11.63
N PRO A 152 -18.44 -11.69 -10.49
CA PRO A 152 -17.72 -12.30 -9.37
C PRO A 152 -16.84 -13.49 -9.74
N PRO A 153 -17.28 -14.44 -10.60
CA PRO A 153 -16.44 -15.56 -11.01
C PRO A 153 -15.14 -15.14 -11.71
N ALA A 154 -15.18 -14.09 -12.54
CA ALA A 154 -13.97 -13.56 -13.20
C ALA A 154 -13.04 -12.86 -12.18
N ALA A 155 -13.62 -12.13 -11.22
CA ALA A 155 -12.86 -11.50 -10.14
C ALA A 155 -12.21 -12.55 -9.23
N GLU A 156 -12.96 -13.59 -8.83
CA GLU A 156 -12.46 -14.68 -8.01
C GLU A 156 -11.35 -15.47 -8.73
N ALA A 157 -11.56 -15.80 -10.00
CA ALA A 157 -10.56 -16.48 -10.83
C ALA A 157 -9.27 -15.64 -10.94
N THR A 158 -9.38 -14.33 -11.18
CA THR A 158 -8.23 -13.43 -11.24
C THR A 158 -7.42 -13.43 -9.95
N ALA A 159 -8.11 -13.33 -8.79
CA ALA A 159 -7.44 -13.33 -7.49
C ALA A 159 -6.82 -14.69 -7.16
N ALA A 160 -7.50 -15.79 -7.46
CA ALA A 160 -7.02 -17.15 -7.20
C ALA A 160 -5.78 -17.50 -8.04
N ILE A 161 -5.80 -17.16 -9.33
CA ILE A 161 -4.63 -17.32 -10.21
C ILE A 161 -3.47 -16.44 -9.71
N GLY A 162 -3.74 -15.20 -9.28
CA GLY A 162 -2.72 -14.31 -8.71
C GLY A 162 -2.05 -14.93 -7.48
N ARG A 163 -2.82 -15.51 -6.55
CA ARG A 163 -2.27 -16.24 -5.39
C ARG A 163 -1.41 -17.42 -5.83
N SER A 164 -1.88 -18.20 -6.78
CA SER A 164 -1.15 -19.35 -7.31
C SER A 164 0.19 -18.93 -7.93
N ILE A 165 0.20 -17.86 -8.74
CA ILE A 165 1.41 -17.31 -9.35
C ILE A 165 2.43 -16.89 -8.30
N ILE A 166 2.02 -16.12 -7.30
CA ILE A 166 2.90 -15.67 -6.22
C ILE A 166 3.45 -16.86 -5.44
N THR A 167 2.61 -17.83 -5.08
CA THR A 167 3.04 -19.04 -4.35
C THR A 167 4.07 -19.85 -5.14
N GLN A 168 3.79 -20.12 -6.41
CA GLN A 168 4.72 -20.85 -7.29
C GLN A 168 6.05 -20.09 -7.46
N THR A 169 6.00 -18.75 -7.53
CA THR A 169 7.22 -17.93 -7.66
C THR A 169 8.07 -17.97 -6.39
N ILE A 170 7.44 -17.94 -5.22
CA ILE A 170 8.12 -18.10 -3.93
C ILE A 170 8.80 -19.48 -3.85
N ASP A 171 8.09 -20.54 -4.21
CA ASP A 171 8.63 -21.90 -4.20
C ASP A 171 9.78 -22.06 -5.19
N LYS A 172 9.69 -21.40 -6.35
CA LYS A 172 10.78 -21.39 -7.33
C LYS A 172 11.99 -20.59 -6.81
N ALA A 173 11.76 -19.43 -6.18
CA ALA A 173 12.83 -18.65 -5.56
C ALA A 173 13.58 -19.48 -4.50
N ARG A 174 12.84 -20.15 -3.62
CA ARG A 174 13.43 -21.06 -2.61
C ARG A 174 14.23 -22.20 -3.22
N LYS A 175 13.73 -22.83 -4.31
CA LYS A 175 14.47 -23.87 -5.04
C LYS A 175 15.75 -23.36 -5.70
N LEU A 176 15.82 -22.05 -5.99
CA LEU A 176 17.03 -21.39 -6.48
C LEU A 176 17.96 -20.93 -5.33
N GLY A 177 17.62 -21.24 -4.07
CA GLY A 177 18.41 -20.83 -2.91
C GLY A 177 18.22 -19.37 -2.51
N ILE A 178 17.13 -18.72 -2.95
CA ILE A 178 16.85 -17.31 -2.65
C ILE A 178 15.92 -17.24 -1.42
N GLU A 179 16.30 -16.46 -0.42
CA GLU A 179 15.46 -16.17 0.74
C GLU A 179 14.43 -15.09 0.37
N VAL A 180 13.13 -15.43 0.46
CA VAL A 180 12.03 -14.48 0.29
C VAL A 180 11.63 -13.97 1.67
N ILE A 181 11.89 -12.69 1.94
CA ILE A 181 11.66 -12.06 3.26
C ILE A 181 10.31 -11.37 3.39
N TYR A 182 9.67 -11.01 2.26
CA TYR A 182 8.35 -10.38 2.23
C TYR A 182 7.75 -10.50 0.82
N GLY A 183 6.42 -10.36 0.73
CA GLY A 183 5.72 -10.27 -0.55
C GLY A 183 4.36 -9.57 -0.40
N ASP A 184 4.04 -8.68 -1.32
CA ASP A 184 2.79 -7.91 -1.30
C ASP A 184 2.11 -7.90 -2.66
N THR A 185 1.07 -8.68 -2.78
CA THR A 185 0.16 -8.77 -3.94
C THR A 185 0.87 -9.17 -5.25
N ASP A 186 1.80 -8.37 -5.74
CA ASP A 186 2.49 -8.47 -7.03
C ASP A 186 4.02 -8.36 -6.91
N SER A 187 4.54 -8.13 -5.71
CA SER A 187 5.96 -7.95 -5.47
C SER A 187 6.53 -8.95 -4.47
N LEU A 188 7.82 -9.30 -4.64
CA LEU A 188 8.61 -10.16 -3.77
C LEU A 188 9.90 -9.45 -3.36
N PHE A 189 10.22 -9.51 -2.08
CA PHE A 189 11.45 -9.00 -1.50
C PHE A 189 12.43 -10.15 -1.30
N LEU A 190 13.50 -10.14 -2.04
CA LEU A 190 14.51 -11.17 -2.10
C LEU A 190 15.78 -10.71 -1.39
N LYS A 191 16.27 -11.46 -0.41
CA LYS A 191 17.48 -11.14 0.33
C LYS A 191 18.71 -11.74 -0.34
N ASN A 192 19.73 -10.89 -0.59
CA ASN A 192 20.99 -11.27 -1.20
C ASN A 192 20.88 -12.12 -2.48
N PRO A 193 19.98 -11.88 -3.42
CA PRO A 193 19.94 -12.67 -4.64
C PRO A 193 21.12 -12.31 -5.54
N THR A 194 21.70 -13.31 -6.22
CA THR A 194 22.69 -13.03 -7.27
C THR A 194 22.00 -12.60 -8.56
N PRO A 195 22.70 -11.88 -9.47
CA PRO A 195 22.15 -11.52 -10.78
C PRO A 195 21.67 -12.72 -11.58
N GLU A 196 22.40 -13.85 -11.51
CA GLU A 196 22.05 -15.11 -12.17
C GLU A 196 20.75 -15.71 -11.62
N GLN A 197 20.58 -15.69 -10.29
CA GLN A 197 19.36 -16.16 -9.63
C GLN A 197 18.16 -15.31 -10.05
N ILE A 198 18.30 -13.99 -10.08
CA ILE A 198 17.26 -13.06 -10.55
C ILE A 198 16.88 -13.38 -11.99
N LYS A 199 17.86 -13.51 -12.88
CA LYS A 199 17.65 -13.87 -14.28
C LYS A 199 16.90 -15.20 -14.41
N MET A 200 17.36 -16.25 -13.72
CA MET A 200 16.72 -17.56 -13.75
C MET A 200 15.27 -17.51 -13.25
N LEU A 201 14.98 -16.71 -12.25
CA LEU A 201 13.61 -16.55 -11.71
C LEU A 201 12.71 -15.81 -12.71
N SER A 202 13.20 -14.73 -13.33
CA SER A 202 12.47 -13.97 -14.36
C SER A 202 12.17 -14.83 -15.59
N GLU A 203 13.17 -15.53 -16.15
CA GLU A 203 13.00 -16.41 -17.30
C GLU A 203 12.05 -17.58 -17.02
N TRP A 204 12.09 -18.10 -15.79
CA TRP A 204 11.14 -19.15 -15.38
C TRP A 204 9.72 -18.59 -15.30
N ALA A 205 9.50 -17.40 -14.72
CA ALA A 205 8.19 -16.79 -14.63
C ALA A 205 7.58 -16.53 -16.01
N GLU A 206 8.38 -16.07 -16.98
CA GLU A 206 7.94 -15.87 -18.34
C GLU A 206 7.57 -17.19 -19.03
N ARG A 207 8.43 -18.21 -18.95
CA ARG A 207 8.21 -19.51 -19.61
C ARG A 207 7.11 -20.35 -18.98
N ALA A 208 7.07 -20.43 -17.64
CA ALA A 208 6.16 -21.32 -16.93
C ALA A 208 4.79 -20.70 -16.64
N LEU A 209 4.76 -19.39 -16.40
CA LEU A 209 3.55 -18.67 -16.00
C LEU A 209 3.01 -17.72 -17.08
N GLY A 210 3.80 -17.41 -18.12
CA GLY A 210 3.49 -16.39 -19.11
C GLY A 210 3.49 -14.97 -18.54
N MET A 211 4.22 -14.75 -17.44
CA MET A 211 4.22 -13.51 -16.67
C MET A 211 5.59 -12.84 -16.69
N GLU A 212 5.62 -11.53 -16.98
CA GLU A 212 6.83 -10.73 -16.91
C GLU A 212 7.11 -10.33 -15.46
N LEU A 213 8.21 -10.84 -14.90
CA LEU A 213 8.71 -10.56 -13.55
C LEU A 213 10.03 -9.80 -13.68
N GLU A 214 10.08 -8.57 -13.21
CA GLU A 214 11.25 -7.68 -13.34
C GLU A 214 11.70 -7.16 -11.97
N VAL A 215 12.96 -6.73 -11.89
CA VAL A 215 13.43 -5.96 -10.73
C VAL A 215 12.84 -4.55 -10.80
N ASP A 216 12.03 -4.18 -9.81
CA ASP A 216 11.51 -2.81 -9.65
C ASP A 216 12.58 -1.90 -9.02
N LYS A 217 13.27 -2.39 -7.99
CA LYS A 217 14.30 -1.63 -7.28
C LYS A 217 15.24 -2.52 -6.46
N TYR A 218 16.40 -1.95 -6.13
CA TYR A 218 17.34 -2.51 -5.18
C TYR A 218 17.39 -1.62 -3.96
N TYR A 219 17.19 -2.22 -2.79
CA TYR A 219 17.47 -1.56 -1.53
C TYR A 219 18.83 -1.98 -1.00
N ARG A 220 19.65 -1.00 -0.63
CA ARG A 220 20.86 -1.22 0.15
C ARG A 220 20.51 -2.01 1.41
N TYR A 221 19.41 -1.62 2.05
CA TYR A 221 18.75 -2.42 3.08
C TYR A 221 17.25 -2.04 3.19
N ALA A 222 16.48 -2.99 3.70
CA ALA A 222 15.07 -2.79 4.01
C ALA A 222 14.82 -3.08 5.50
N VAL A 223 13.98 -2.24 6.12
CA VAL A 223 13.51 -2.39 7.50
C VAL A 223 12.06 -2.85 7.45
N LEU A 224 11.83 -4.10 7.82
CA LEU A 224 10.51 -4.73 7.78
C LEU A 224 9.94 -4.84 9.19
N SER A 225 8.74 -4.29 9.42
CA SER A 225 8.01 -4.51 10.67
C SER A 225 7.26 -5.84 10.65
N SER A 226 6.75 -6.28 11.80
CA SER A 226 5.85 -7.44 11.88
C SER A 226 4.52 -7.22 11.12
N ARG A 227 4.19 -5.99 10.76
CA ARG A 227 2.94 -5.60 10.11
C ARG A 227 3.08 -5.62 8.59
N LYS A 228 2.12 -6.27 7.92
CA LYS A 228 2.00 -6.23 6.46
C LYS A 228 1.84 -4.80 5.96
N LYS A 229 2.46 -4.49 4.81
CA LYS A 229 2.39 -3.18 4.13
C LYS A 229 3.04 -2.01 4.89
N ASN A 230 3.87 -2.29 5.88
CA ASN A 230 4.61 -1.30 6.67
C ASN A 230 6.10 -1.61 6.60
N TYR A 231 6.84 -0.84 5.82
CA TYR A 231 8.28 -1.00 5.67
C TYR A 231 8.96 0.31 5.26
N LEU A 232 10.27 0.34 5.44
CA LEU A 232 11.17 1.36 4.94
C LEU A 232 12.29 0.67 4.15
N GLY A 233 12.59 1.18 2.95
CA GLY A 233 13.71 0.71 2.14
C GLY A 233 14.64 1.87 1.79
N VAL A 234 15.93 1.68 1.92
CA VAL A 234 16.96 2.66 1.53
C VAL A 234 17.60 2.20 0.24
N LEU A 235 17.49 3.02 -0.81
CA LEU A 235 18.09 2.74 -2.11
C LEU A 235 19.60 2.98 -2.12
N GLU A 236 20.26 2.56 -3.19
CA GLU A 236 21.72 2.76 -3.35
C GLU A 236 22.14 4.24 -3.36
N ASP A 237 21.31 5.13 -3.87
CA ASP A 237 21.54 6.58 -3.88
C ASP A 237 21.26 7.26 -2.53
N GLY A 238 20.83 6.49 -1.52
CA GLY A 238 20.46 6.99 -0.19
C GLY A 238 19.03 7.47 -0.09
N SER A 239 18.26 7.53 -1.18
CA SER A 239 16.84 7.87 -1.11
C SER A 239 16.05 6.81 -0.33
N VAL A 240 15.04 7.26 0.42
CA VAL A 240 14.26 6.41 1.33
C VAL A 240 12.85 6.23 0.82
N ASP A 241 12.47 4.98 0.60
CA ASP A 241 11.11 4.58 0.22
C ASP A 241 10.34 4.10 1.45
N VAL A 242 9.31 4.85 1.84
CA VAL A 242 8.50 4.56 3.04
C VAL A 242 7.10 4.14 2.64
N LYS A 243 6.69 2.96 3.08
CA LYS A 243 5.34 2.42 2.83
C LYS A 243 4.58 2.18 4.13
N GLY A 244 3.34 2.65 4.15
CA GLY A 244 2.37 2.37 5.22
C GLY A 244 2.66 3.00 6.58
N LEU A 245 3.84 3.58 6.80
CA LEU A 245 4.24 4.16 8.06
C LEU A 245 3.46 5.44 8.37
N THR A 246 3.03 5.56 9.61
CA THR A 246 2.16 6.66 10.07
C THR A 246 2.85 8.02 9.93
N GLY A 247 4.16 8.10 10.14
CA GLY A 247 4.94 9.35 10.06
C GLY A 247 4.88 10.06 8.71
N LYS A 248 4.59 9.36 7.61
CA LYS A 248 4.43 9.96 6.27
C LYS A 248 3.00 10.38 5.93
N LYS A 249 2.02 10.17 6.81
CA LYS A 249 0.63 10.58 6.52
C LYS A 249 0.48 12.10 6.59
N ARG A 250 -0.33 12.66 5.69
CA ARG A 250 -0.51 14.12 5.55
C ARG A 250 -1.08 14.81 6.80
N HIS A 251 -1.88 14.09 7.60
CA HIS A 251 -2.60 14.65 8.74
C HIS A 251 -1.83 14.58 10.07
N ILE A 252 -0.56 14.21 10.06
CA ILE A 252 0.26 14.14 11.27
C ILE A 252 0.79 15.54 11.63
N PRO A 253 0.81 15.90 12.92
CA PRO A 253 1.40 17.15 13.39
C PRO A 253 2.83 17.34 12.91
N LEU A 254 3.14 18.57 12.44
CA LEU A 254 4.44 18.92 11.88
C LEU A 254 5.58 18.68 12.88
N PHE A 255 5.32 18.91 14.18
CA PHE A 255 6.27 18.61 15.25
C PHE A 255 6.73 17.14 15.20
N ILE A 256 5.81 16.19 15.17
CA ILE A 256 6.13 14.75 15.11
C ILE A 256 6.79 14.40 13.77
N LYS A 257 6.30 14.99 12.68
CA LYS A 257 6.81 14.74 11.33
C LYS A 257 8.29 15.13 11.19
N ARG A 258 8.70 16.27 11.74
CA ARG A 258 10.11 16.71 11.72
C ARG A 258 11.05 15.69 12.38
N TYR A 259 10.63 15.06 13.48
CA TYR A 259 11.43 14.01 14.12
C TYR A 259 11.41 12.69 13.34
N PHE A 260 10.31 12.38 12.68
CA PHE A 260 10.25 11.25 11.77
C PHE A 260 11.19 11.44 10.57
N ASP A 261 11.20 12.63 9.97
CA ASP A 261 12.08 13.00 8.86
C ASP A 261 13.57 12.97 9.29
N LYS A 262 13.91 13.36 10.54
CA LYS A 262 15.26 13.20 11.09
C LYS A 262 15.68 11.71 11.18
N ILE A 263 14.78 10.85 11.63
CA ILE A 263 15.05 9.40 11.69
C ILE A 263 15.27 8.83 10.29
N GLU A 264 14.46 9.27 9.32
CA GLU A 264 14.62 8.88 7.93
C GLU A 264 15.99 9.34 7.38
N ASP A 265 16.41 10.55 7.70
CA ASP A 265 17.72 11.07 7.34
C ASP A 265 18.87 10.25 7.96
N ILE A 266 18.81 9.94 9.25
CA ILE A 266 19.79 9.07 9.92
C ILE A 266 19.89 7.73 9.18
N LEU A 267 18.76 7.11 8.89
CA LEU A 267 18.70 5.82 8.19
C LEU A 267 19.24 5.92 6.76
N SER A 268 19.03 7.05 6.07
CA SER A 268 19.50 7.25 4.69
C SER A 268 21.01 7.15 4.54
N HIS A 269 21.76 7.49 5.58
CA HIS A 269 23.23 7.53 5.58
C HIS A 269 23.87 6.18 5.91
N VAL A 270 23.12 5.22 6.47
CA VAL A 270 23.64 3.89 6.83
C VAL A 270 23.99 3.07 5.59
N LYS A 271 25.20 2.53 5.55
CA LYS A 271 25.71 1.69 4.44
C LYS A 271 26.02 0.27 4.86
N THR A 272 26.37 0.07 6.13
CA THR A 272 26.84 -1.22 6.65
C THR A 272 26.09 -1.62 7.92
N PRO A 273 26.03 -2.92 8.27
CA PRO A 273 25.46 -3.37 9.53
C PRO A 273 26.11 -2.72 10.77
N ALA A 274 27.42 -2.43 10.73
CA ALA A 274 28.12 -1.79 11.85
C ALA A 274 27.66 -0.32 12.04
N GLU A 275 27.48 0.43 10.97
CA GLU A 275 26.93 1.80 11.00
C GLU A 275 25.49 1.80 11.50
N PHE A 276 24.75 0.73 11.25
CA PHE A 276 23.37 0.57 11.68
C PHE A 276 23.22 0.59 13.22
N GLU A 277 24.16 -0.04 13.95
CA GLU A 277 24.16 0.00 15.41
C GLU A 277 24.46 1.40 15.97
N ALA A 278 25.26 2.21 15.27
CA ALA A 278 25.44 3.61 15.62
C ALA A 278 24.17 4.43 15.35
N ALA A 279 23.52 4.19 14.20
CA ALA A 279 22.25 4.82 13.84
C ALA A 279 21.14 4.53 14.84
N LYS A 280 21.03 3.30 15.37
CA LYS A 280 20.06 2.96 16.42
C LYS A 280 20.18 3.89 17.64
N ARG A 281 21.39 4.09 18.15
CA ARG A 281 21.63 4.98 19.31
C ARG A 281 21.25 6.43 19.00
N GLU A 282 21.44 6.88 17.78
CA GLU A 282 21.03 8.22 17.36
C GLU A 282 19.51 8.34 17.22
N ILE A 283 18.84 7.31 16.72
CA ILE A 283 17.38 7.22 16.65
C ILE A 283 16.78 7.26 18.07
N GLU A 284 17.31 6.48 19.02
CA GLU A 284 16.88 6.50 20.40
C GLU A 284 17.01 7.90 21.02
N ARG A 285 18.14 8.58 20.79
CA ARG A 285 18.37 9.95 21.24
C ARG A 285 17.37 10.92 20.63
N THR A 286 17.12 10.81 19.35
CA THR A 286 16.18 11.65 18.60
C THR A 286 14.75 11.50 19.11
N ILE A 287 14.31 10.28 19.40
CA ILE A 287 12.98 10.00 19.96
C ILE A 287 12.86 10.51 21.39
N ARG A 288 13.89 10.29 22.20
CA ARG A 288 13.95 10.82 23.58
C ARG A 288 13.90 12.35 23.60
N GLU A 289 14.62 13.02 22.72
CA GLU A 289 14.56 14.48 22.57
C GLU A 289 13.14 14.93 22.21
N CYS A 290 12.52 14.30 21.24
CA CYS A 290 11.14 14.59 20.82
C CYS A 290 10.16 14.45 21.99
N TYR A 291 10.24 13.35 22.73
CA TYR A 291 9.41 13.10 23.90
C TYR A 291 9.62 14.16 25.00
N MET A 292 10.86 14.46 25.36
CA MET A 292 11.18 15.45 26.40
C MET A 292 10.68 16.85 26.03
N LYS A 293 10.91 17.30 24.81
CA LYS A 293 10.38 18.59 24.34
C LYS A 293 8.85 18.64 24.38
N LEU A 294 8.19 17.53 24.03
CA LEU A 294 6.74 17.45 24.09
C LEU A 294 6.24 17.51 25.55
N LYS A 295 6.85 16.79 26.47
CA LYS A 295 6.50 16.80 27.89
C LYS A 295 6.77 18.16 28.55
N ASN A 296 7.84 18.83 28.20
CA ASN A 296 8.20 20.16 28.70
C ASN A 296 7.42 21.30 28.00
N ARG A 297 6.55 20.99 27.04
CA ARG A 297 5.79 21.99 26.23
C ARG A 297 6.71 22.88 25.36
N GLU A 298 7.83 22.36 24.90
CA GLU A 298 8.86 23.04 24.08
C GLU A 298 8.66 22.76 22.58
N TRP A 299 7.43 22.78 22.07
CA TRP A 299 7.15 22.54 20.65
C TRP A 299 7.31 23.79 19.76
N GLY A 300 7.51 24.98 20.35
CA GLY A 300 7.57 26.24 19.64
C GLY A 300 6.16 26.78 19.33
N ASP A 301 5.75 26.73 18.07
CA ASP A 301 4.42 27.18 17.64
C ASP A 301 3.37 26.07 17.86
N ILE A 302 2.21 26.45 18.41
CA ILE A 302 1.04 25.56 18.55
C ILE A 302 0.57 25.01 17.19
N ASN A 303 0.83 25.72 16.12
CA ASN A 303 0.57 25.28 14.77
C ASN A 303 1.33 24.02 14.39
N ASP A 304 2.49 23.76 14.98
CA ASP A 304 3.28 22.56 14.76
C ASP A 304 2.63 21.30 15.35
N LEU A 305 1.69 21.50 16.29
CA LEU A 305 0.88 20.41 16.87
C LEU A 305 -0.44 20.17 16.12
N ALA A 306 -0.73 20.94 15.05
CA ALA A 306 -2.01 20.84 14.34
C ALA A 306 -2.12 19.55 13.54
N PHE A 307 -3.29 18.93 13.64
CA PHE A 307 -3.78 17.97 12.65
C PHE A 307 -4.50 18.74 11.54
N GLU A 308 -4.28 18.35 10.29
CA GLU A 308 -4.89 18.96 9.11
C GLU A 308 -5.76 17.94 8.37
N VAL A 309 -7.05 18.23 8.25
CA VAL A 309 -8.00 17.33 7.59
C VAL A 309 -8.93 18.13 6.69
N VAL A 310 -9.03 17.71 5.42
CA VAL A 310 -9.99 18.31 4.48
C VAL A 310 -11.40 17.85 4.82
N LEU A 311 -12.33 18.79 4.89
CA LEU A 311 -13.74 18.54 5.14
C LEU A 311 -14.40 18.02 3.85
N GLY A 312 -14.68 16.72 3.79
CA GLY A 312 -15.21 16.07 2.58
C GLY A 312 -16.66 16.45 2.24
N LYS A 313 -17.44 16.94 3.22
CA LYS A 313 -18.83 17.38 3.08
C LYS A 313 -19.15 18.42 4.16
N MET A 314 -20.27 19.09 4.05
CA MET A 314 -20.71 20.07 5.08
C MET A 314 -20.78 19.41 6.47
N PRO A 315 -20.47 20.13 7.57
CA PRO A 315 -20.44 19.57 8.92
C PRO A 315 -21.74 18.86 9.33
N GLU A 316 -22.88 19.38 8.92
CA GLU A 316 -24.20 18.83 9.24
C GLU A 316 -24.52 17.50 8.53
N ALA A 317 -23.81 17.21 7.45
CA ALA A 317 -23.97 15.98 6.69
C ALA A 317 -23.24 14.76 7.31
N TYR A 318 -22.64 14.92 8.50
CA TYR A 318 -22.00 13.84 9.28
C TYR A 318 -22.98 13.31 10.35
N ASP A 319 -23.91 12.49 9.93
CA ASP A 319 -25.06 11.98 10.72
C ASP A 319 -24.73 10.76 11.61
N LYS A 320 -23.82 9.89 11.18
CA LYS A 320 -23.49 8.64 11.91
C LYS A 320 -22.47 8.83 13.03
N THR A 321 -21.48 9.67 12.81
CA THR A 321 -20.41 9.99 13.77
C THR A 321 -19.92 11.41 13.50
N THR A 322 -19.54 12.13 14.54
CA THR A 322 -18.91 13.46 14.41
C THR A 322 -17.40 13.35 14.55
N PRO A 323 -16.64 13.25 13.45
CA PRO A 323 -15.18 13.18 13.50
C PRO A 323 -14.58 14.43 14.15
N GLN A 324 -13.34 14.31 14.60
CA GLN A 324 -12.67 15.37 15.36
C GLN A 324 -12.54 16.70 14.59
N HIS A 325 -12.19 16.64 13.30
CA HIS A 325 -12.14 17.82 12.44
C HIS A 325 -13.51 18.48 12.24
N VAL A 326 -14.60 17.69 12.26
CA VAL A 326 -15.97 18.21 12.20
C VAL A 326 -16.36 18.91 13.50
N LYS A 327 -15.98 18.36 14.68
CA LYS A 327 -16.15 19.04 15.98
C LYS A 327 -15.42 20.41 15.98
N ALA A 328 -14.20 20.43 15.46
CA ALA A 328 -13.44 21.69 15.33
C ALA A 328 -14.10 22.67 14.33
N ALA A 329 -14.66 22.17 13.21
CA ALA A 329 -15.41 23.01 12.27
C ALA A 329 -16.63 23.66 12.91
N PHE A 330 -17.40 22.94 13.75
CA PHE A 330 -18.52 23.52 14.48
C PHE A 330 -18.07 24.62 15.45
N LEU A 331 -16.92 24.47 16.11
CA LEU A 331 -16.38 25.52 17.00
C LEU A 331 -15.98 26.79 16.21
N LEU A 332 -15.46 26.65 15.00
CA LEU A 332 -15.16 27.79 14.13
C LEU A 332 -16.44 28.52 13.71
N ARG A 333 -17.47 27.77 13.31
CA ARG A 333 -18.78 28.34 12.92
C ARG A 333 -19.45 29.05 14.09
N ALA A 334 -19.36 28.50 15.29
CA ALA A 334 -19.87 29.16 16.50
C ALA A 334 -19.18 30.51 16.80
N LYS A 335 -17.99 30.76 16.19
CA LYS A 335 -17.28 32.05 16.22
C LYS A 335 -17.53 32.90 14.98
N GLY A 336 -18.49 32.55 14.14
CA GLY A 336 -18.85 33.30 12.95
C GLY A 336 -17.95 33.05 11.72
N ILE A 337 -17.07 32.04 11.77
CA ILE A 337 -16.21 31.70 10.65
C ILE A 337 -16.98 30.81 9.68
N GLU A 338 -17.12 31.21 8.45
CA GLU A 338 -17.78 30.43 7.40
C GLU A 338 -16.90 29.19 7.06
N ILE A 339 -17.50 28.00 7.03
CA ILE A 339 -16.83 26.75 6.72
C ILE A 339 -17.61 26.01 5.62
N LYS A 340 -16.90 25.57 4.58
CA LYS A 340 -17.45 24.88 3.41
C LYS A 340 -16.83 23.50 3.22
N ALA A 341 -17.53 22.65 2.46
CA ALA A 341 -16.92 21.39 1.99
C ALA A 341 -15.70 21.70 1.11
N GLY A 342 -14.60 20.98 1.32
CA GLY A 342 -13.30 21.24 0.70
C GLY A 342 -12.34 22.05 1.57
N ASP A 343 -12.80 22.72 2.62
CA ASP A 343 -11.93 23.47 3.52
C ASP A 343 -11.03 22.54 4.34
N THR A 344 -9.79 22.97 4.58
CA THR A 344 -8.86 22.28 5.47
C THR A 344 -9.04 22.77 6.91
N ILE A 345 -9.48 21.87 7.77
CA ILE A 345 -9.65 22.14 9.19
C ILE A 345 -8.37 21.80 9.94
N ARG A 346 -7.76 22.80 10.58
CA ARG A 346 -6.57 22.68 11.42
C ARG A 346 -7.00 22.68 12.89
N PHE A 347 -6.67 21.63 13.62
CA PHE A 347 -7.08 21.48 15.01
C PHE A 347 -6.02 20.79 15.86
N VAL A 348 -6.04 21.05 17.15
CA VAL A 348 -5.17 20.45 18.16
C VAL A 348 -6.00 19.62 19.15
N LYS A 349 -5.34 18.70 19.85
CA LYS A 349 -5.93 17.95 20.98
C LYS A 349 -5.84 18.76 22.24
N VAL A 350 -6.94 18.84 22.97
CA VAL A 350 -7.04 19.56 24.24
C VAL A 350 -7.63 18.66 25.33
N VAL A 351 -7.32 18.97 26.58
CA VAL A 351 -7.74 18.16 27.75
C VAL A 351 -9.25 18.23 27.98
N LYS A 352 -9.87 19.39 27.75
CA LYS A 352 -11.31 19.59 28.01
C LYS A 352 -12.15 19.22 26.78
N GLU A 353 -13.39 18.78 27.01
CA GLU A 353 -14.37 18.56 25.95
C GLU A 353 -14.52 19.77 25.04
N PRO A 354 -14.66 19.56 23.74
CA PRO A 354 -14.89 18.29 23.01
C PRO A 354 -13.59 17.52 22.67
N PHE A 355 -12.48 17.71 23.42
CA PHE A 355 -11.15 17.11 23.29
C PHE A 355 -10.38 17.50 22.01
N VAL A 356 -10.91 18.46 21.29
CA VAL A 356 -10.29 19.10 20.13
C VAL A 356 -10.66 20.56 20.08
N LYS A 357 -9.76 21.39 19.55
CA LYS A 357 -9.99 22.82 19.37
C LYS A 357 -9.32 23.29 18.08
N PRO A 358 -9.96 24.16 17.28
CA PRO A 358 -9.27 24.80 16.17
C PRO A 358 -8.01 25.50 16.65
N VAL A 359 -6.94 25.46 15.85
CA VAL A 359 -5.66 26.09 16.26
C VAL A 359 -5.83 27.57 16.60
N GLN A 360 -6.65 28.29 15.84
CA GLN A 360 -6.92 29.71 16.02
C GLN A 360 -7.57 30.06 17.37
N LEU A 361 -8.22 29.07 18.01
CA LEU A 361 -8.95 29.25 19.26
C LEU A 361 -8.27 28.58 20.45
N ALA A 362 -7.20 27.81 20.21
CA ALA A 362 -6.50 27.04 21.23
C ALA A 362 -5.34 27.83 21.86
N THR A 363 -5.06 27.51 23.11
CA THR A 363 -3.88 28.05 23.83
C THR A 363 -2.93 26.93 24.21
N PRO A 364 -1.61 27.19 24.36
CA PRO A 364 -0.63 26.18 24.73
C PRO A 364 -0.97 25.42 26.04
N LYS A 365 -1.61 26.08 26.99
CA LYS A 365 -1.98 25.49 28.29
C LYS A 365 -3.07 24.42 28.18
N GLU A 366 -3.92 24.49 27.14
CA GLU A 366 -5.03 23.56 26.91
C GLU A 366 -4.61 22.25 26.24
N ILE A 367 -3.40 22.20 25.68
CA ILE A 367 -2.90 21.05 24.93
C ILE A 367 -2.84 19.79 25.80
N ASP A 368 -3.44 18.72 25.32
CA ASP A 368 -3.37 17.38 25.88
C ASP A 368 -2.05 16.68 25.49
N VAL A 369 -1.01 16.92 26.28
CA VAL A 369 0.33 16.37 26.06
C VAL A 369 0.33 14.85 25.99
N ASP A 370 -0.43 14.18 26.88
CA ASP A 370 -0.43 12.72 26.94
C ASP A 370 -1.05 12.10 25.68
N LYS A 371 -2.02 12.79 25.08
CA LYS A 371 -2.58 12.40 23.80
C LYS A 371 -1.54 12.50 22.69
N TYR A 372 -0.72 13.56 22.67
CA TYR A 372 0.37 13.70 21.71
C TYR A 372 1.48 12.67 21.93
N VAL A 373 1.80 12.32 23.18
CA VAL A 373 2.72 11.21 23.50
C VAL A 373 2.20 9.89 22.94
N SER A 374 0.89 9.64 23.05
CA SER A 374 0.27 8.45 22.45
C SER A 374 0.40 8.42 20.91
N TYR A 375 0.28 9.58 20.25
CA TYR A 375 0.52 9.69 18.80
C TYR A 375 1.98 9.51 18.45
N LEU A 376 2.88 10.09 19.22
CA LEU A 376 4.33 9.93 19.09
C LEU A 376 4.70 8.44 19.15
N ARG A 377 4.25 7.73 20.21
CA ARG A 377 4.42 6.29 20.35
C ARG A 377 3.93 5.55 19.09
N SER A 378 2.66 5.72 18.72
CA SER A 378 2.07 4.99 17.59
C SER A 378 2.74 5.28 16.25
N THR A 379 3.41 6.43 16.12
CA THR A 379 4.16 6.80 14.92
C THR A 379 5.49 6.08 14.87
N PHE A 380 6.22 6.01 15.98
CA PHE A 380 7.55 5.43 16.02
C PHE A 380 7.57 3.93 16.26
N ASP A 381 6.61 3.36 17.00
CA ASP A 381 6.52 1.90 17.24
C ASP A 381 6.61 1.08 15.95
N GLN A 382 6.11 1.61 14.83
CA GLN A 382 6.15 0.92 13.54
C GLN A 382 7.58 0.77 12.98
N ILE A 383 8.48 1.70 13.31
CA ILE A 383 9.92 1.62 12.96
C ILE A 383 10.65 0.85 14.05
N LEU A 384 10.38 1.16 15.31
CA LEU A 384 11.06 0.58 16.47
C LEU A 384 10.90 -0.94 16.54
N ASP A 385 9.69 -1.46 16.25
CA ASP A 385 9.43 -2.90 16.14
C ASP A 385 10.40 -3.59 15.18
N ALA A 386 10.67 -2.97 14.03
CA ALA A 386 11.61 -3.51 13.04
C ALA A 386 13.09 -3.35 13.43
N LEU A 387 13.40 -2.40 14.31
CA LEU A 387 14.74 -2.15 14.83
C LEU A 387 15.03 -2.95 16.11
N ASN A 388 14.04 -3.69 16.58
CA ASN A 388 14.08 -4.40 17.86
C ASN A 388 14.33 -3.45 19.05
N LEU A 389 13.65 -2.28 19.04
CA LEU A 389 13.67 -1.26 20.06
C LEU A 389 12.26 -1.05 20.64
N GLU A 390 12.17 -0.73 21.91
CA GLU A 390 10.89 -0.43 22.58
C GLU A 390 10.80 1.05 22.96
N PHE A 391 9.67 1.69 22.62
CA PHE A 391 9.45 3.11 22.93
C PHE A 391 9.55 3.41 24.42
N ASP A 392 9.01 2.53 25.28
CA ASP A 392 9.00 2.71 26.73
C ASP A 392 10.41 2.70 27.33
N GLU A 393 11.29 1.83 26.84
CA GLU A 393 12.70 1.79 27.23
C GLU A 393 13.44 3.07 26.81
N ILE A 394 13.17 3.56 25.60
CA ILE A 394 13.78 4.80 25.09
C ILE A 394 13.45 6.00 25.97
N ILE A 395 12.21 6.09 26.46
CA ILE A 395 11.77 7.22 27.29
C ILE A 395 12.02 7.00 28.79
N GLY A 396 12.60 5.88 29.19
CA GLY A 396 12.96 5.55 30.56
C GLY A 396 11.83 5.02 31.43
N LEU A 397 10.76 4.46 30.82
CA LEU A 397 9.72 3.74 31.51
C LEU A 397 10.10 2.26 31.58
N THR A 398 10.49 1.78 32.75
CA THR A 398 10.79 0.36 33.01
C THR A 398 9.49 -0.40 33.28
N ARG A 399 9.30 -1.57 32.66
CA ARG A 399 8.16 -2.43 32.97
C ARG A 399 8.33 -3.03 34.37
N LEU A 400 7.26 -3.04 35.17
CA LEU A 400 7.22 -3.67 36.50
C LEU A 400 7.62 -5.16 36.47
N GLU A 401 7.44 -5.83 35.31
CA GLU A 401 7.82 -7.24 35.09
C GLU A 401 9.34 -7.49 35.18
N GLN A 402 10.18 -6.46 35.08
CA GLN A 402 11.64 -6.59 35.25
C GLN A 402 12.05 -6.60 36.74
N PHE A 403 11.12 -6.36 37.66
CA PHE A 403 11.34 -6.34 39.11
C PHE A 403 10.65 -7.50 39.84
N MET A 404 9.99 -8.40 39.11
CA MET A 404 9.41 -9.66 39.60
C MET A 404 10.23 -10.84 39.12
#